data_b6c1a3b3f11e09200fca0bc00a69b68c
#
_entry.id   b6c1a3b3f11e09200fca0bc00a69b68c
#
_cell.length_a   1.000
_cell.length_b   1.000
_cell.length_c   1.000
_cell.angle_alpha   90.00
_cell.angle_beta   90.00
_cell.angle_gamma   90.00
#
_symmetry.space_group_name_H-M   'P 1'
#
loop_
_entity.id
_entity.type
_entity.pdbx_description
1 polymer ?
#
loop_
_entity_poly.entity_id
_entity_poly.type
_entity_poly.pdbx_seq_one_letter_code
_entity_poly.pdbx_strand_id
1 'polypeptide(L)'
;MTKRILVVEDTEDNRQIMRDLLSSAGYDLVEAQDGAEGVAMAKSSRPDLILMDIQLPVLDGYEATRRIKADPALSHIPVIAVTSYALSGDEAKTRAAGCDGYVAKPFSPRQLLAKIREFLPE
;
A
#
# COMPACT_ATOMS: atom_id res chain seq x y z
N MET A 1 -6.19 -10.45 -17.21
CA MET A 1 -6.84 -9.25 -16.66
C MET A 1 -5.82 -8.41 -15.91
N THR A 2 -5.96 -7.10 -16.03
CA THR A 2 -5.02 -6.18 -15.39
C THR A 2 -5.31 -6.11 -13.90
N LYS A 3 -4.28 -6.27 -13.08
CA LYS A 3 -4.43 -6.12 -11.64
C LYS A 3 -4.38 -4.64 -11.25
N ARG A 4 -5.20 -4.26 -10.30
CA ARG A 4 -5.30 -2.87 -9.82
C ARG A 4 -4.61 -2.73 -8.48
N ILE A 5 -3.77 -1.70 -8.37
CA ILE A 5 -3.05 -1.40 -7.12
C ILE A 5 -3.46 -0.01 -6.66
N LEU A 6 -3.83 0.09 -5.39
CA LEU A 6 -4.09 1.38 -4.74
C LEU A 6 -2.80 1.82 -4.06
N VAL A 7 -2.34 3.02 -4.39
CA VAL A 7 -1.15 3.62 -3.77
C VAL A 7 -1.62 4.73 -2.84
N VAL A 8 -1.34 4.59 -1.55
CA VAL A 8 -1.69 5.61 -0.55
C VAL A 8 -0.40 6.27 -0.10
N GLU A 9 -0.18 7.50 -0.54
CA GLU A 9 1.07 8.23 -0.34
C GLU A 9 0.76 9.73 -0.41
N ASP A 10 1.24 10.50 0.57
CA ASP A 10 0.88 11.91 0.65
C ASP A 10 1.69 12.83 -0.25
N THR A 11 2.87 12.39 -0.70
CA THR A 11 3.75 13.22 -1.52
C THR A 11 3.55 12.93 -3.00
N GLU A 12 3.28 13.99 -3.77
CA GLU A 12 3.04 13.82 -5.21
C GLU A 12 4.27 13.24 -5.92
N ASP A 13 5.47 13.67 -5.52
CA ASP A 13 6.69 13.14 -6.15
C ASP A 13 6.81 11.64 -5.95
N ASN A 14 6.49 11.16 -4.76
CA ASN A 14 6.55 9.72 -4.48
C ASN A 14 5.45 8.97 -5.21
N ARG A 15 4.24 9.57 -5.31
CA ARG A 15 3.17 8.94 -6.09
C ARG A 15 3.56 8.82 -7.55
N GLN A 16 4.22 9.85 -8.10
CA GLN A 16 4.64 9.80 -9.50
C GLN A 16 5.67 8.71 -9.74
N ILE A 17 6.63 8.56 -8.83
CA ILE A 17 7.62 7.49 -8.95
C ILE A 17 6.93 6.12 -8.98
N MET A 18 5.99 5.90 -8.08
CA MET A 18 5.25 4.65 -8.05
C MET A 18 4.36 4.46 -9.27
N ARG A 19 3.74 5.55 -9.72
CA ARG A 19 2.90 5.52 -10.92
C ARG A 19 3.70 5.07 -12.13
N ASP A 20 4.87 5.66 -12.33
CA ASP A 20 5.72 5.30 -13.47
C ASP A 20 6.18 3.86 -13.38
N LEU A 21 6.64 3.45 -12.21
CA LEU A 21 7.14 2.11 -11.99
C LEU A 21 6.06 1.06 -12.20
N LEU A 22 4.90 1.25 -11.60
CA LEU A 22 3.85 0.23 -11.62
C LEU A 22 3.14 0.20 -12.97
N SER A 23 2.97 1.36 -13.61
CA SER A 23 2.39 1.40 -14.95
C SER A 23 3.29 0.68 -15.95
N SER A 24 4.61 0.88 -15.83
CA SER A 24 5.56 0.18 -16.70
C SER A 24 5.50 -1.33 -16.50
N ALA A 25 5.14 -1.77 -15.31
CA ALA A 25 5.02 -3.20 -15.01
C ALA A 25 3.66 -3.77 -15.41
N GLY A 26 2.76 -2.94 -15.93
CA GLY A 26 1.47 -3.42 -16.45
C GLY A 26 0.31 -3.39 -15.46
N TYR A 27 0.49 -2.74 -14.31
CA TYR A 27 -0.59 -2.63 -13.32
C TYR A 27 -1.45 -1.41 -13.59
N ASP A 28 -2.73 -1.52 -13.22
CA ASP A 28 -3.66 -0.41 -13.23
C ASP A 28 -3.60 0.27 -11.86
N LEU A 29 -3.64 1.60 -11.81
CA LEU A 29 -3.41 2.31 -10.56
C LEU A 29 -4.56 3.20 -10.15
N VAL A 30 -4.82 3.24 -8.85
CA VAL A 30 -5.60 4.31 -8.22
C VAL A 30 -4.72 4.89 -7.10
N GLU A 31 -4.93 6.16 -6.78
CA GLU A 31 -4.07 6.87 -5.85
C GLU A 31 -4.89 7.59 -4.78
N ALA A 32 -4.32 7.66 -3.58
CA ALA A 32 -4.91 8.39 -2.47
C ALA A 32 -3.81 9.18 -1.77
N GLN A 33 -4.15 10.32 -1.19
CA GLN A 33 -3.19 11.27 -0.63
C GLN A 33 -3.08 11.19 0.89
N ASP A 34 -4.01 10.53 1.54
CA ASP A 34 -3.98 10.36 2.99
C ASP A 34 -4.71 9.07 3.36
N GLY A 35 -4.67 8.74 4.66
CA GLY A 35 -5.24 7.48 5.11
C GLY A 35 -6.75 7.41 4.96
N ALA A 36 -7.44 8.52 5.19
CA ALA A 36 -8.90 8.54 5.06
C ALA A 36 -9.32 8.33 3.60
N GLU A 37 -8.64 9.02 2.68
CA GLU A 37 -8.89 8.82 1.26
C GLU A 37 -8.54 7.39 0.84
N GLY A 38 -7.46 6.83 1.42
CA GLY A 38 -7.07 5.46 1.15
C GLY A 38 -8.16 4.46 1.50
N VAL A 39 -8.79 4.62 2.66
CA VAL A 39 -9.89 3.75 3.04
C VAL A 39 -11.07 3.90 2.09
N ALA A 40 -11.41 5.16 1.75
CA ALA A 40 -12.52 5.43 0.83
C ALA A 40 -12.24 4.84 -0.56
N MET A 41 -11.02 5.00 -1.06
CA MET A 41 -10.65 4.47 -2.38
C MET A 41 -10.62 2.95 -2.40
N ALA A 42 -10.24 2.31 -1.28
CA ALA A 42 -10.29 0.86 -1.20
C ALA A 42 -11.73 0.37 -1.37
N LYS A 43 -12.67 1.07 -0.77
CA LYS A 43 -14.08 0.70 -0.88
C LYS A 43 -14.62 0.93 -2.29
N SER A 44 -14.26 2.04 -2.92
CA SER A 44 -14.82 2.40 -4.22
C SER A 44 -14.17 1.66 -5.37
N SER A 45 -12.86 1.44 -5.32
CA SER A 45 -12.13 0.86 -6.45
C SER A 45 -11.87 -0.64 -6.30
N ARG A 46 -11.93 -1.16 -5.08
CA ARG A 46 -11.68 -2.57 -4.77
C ARG A 46 -10.41 -3.09 -5.45
N PRO A 47 -9.26 -2.54 -5.04
CA PRO A 47 -8.00 -2.93 -5.67
C PRO A 47 -7.63 -4.38 -5.33
N ASP A 48 -6.70 -4.92 -6.10
CA ASP A 48 -6.17 -6.26 -5.84
C ASP A 48 -5.07 -6.23 -4.79
N LEU A 49 -4.48 -5.07 -4.56
CA LEU A 49 -3.39 -4.89 -3.59
C LEU A 49 -3.31 -3.42 -3.21
N ILE A 50 -2.90 -3.14 -1.98
CA ILE A 50 -2.72 -1.78 -1.47
C ILE A 50 -1.28 -1.58 -1.03
N LEU A 51 -0.65 -0.52 -1.54
CA LEU A 51 0.64 -0.05 -1.03
C LEU A 51 0.33 1.11 -0.09
N MET A 52 0.60 0.92 1.19
CA MET A 52 0.19 1.86 2.23
C MET A 52 1.39 2.50 2.90
N ASP A 53 1.61 3.80 2.66
CA ASP A 53 2.61 4.53 3.42
C ASP A 53 2.14 4.61 4.87
N ILE A 54 3.05 4.43 5.79
CA ILE A 54 2.71 4.46 7.21
C ILE A 54 2.60 5.90 7.71
N GLN A 55 3.45 6.79 7.20
CA GLN A 55 3.49 8.18 7.66
C GLN A 55 2.56 9.04 6.82
N LEU A 56 1.28 9.04 7.15
CA LEU A 56 0.27 9.77 6.39
C LEU A 56 -0.40 10.82 7.26
N PRO A 57 -0.83 11.94 6.67
CA PRO A 57 -1.65 12.92 7.40
C PRO A 57 -3.08 12.42 7.54
N VAL A 58 -3.85 13.09 8.39
CA VAL A 58 -5.27 12.86 8.66
C VAL A 58 -5.49 11.52 9.36
N LEU A 59 -5.10 10.42 8.75
CA LEU A 59 -5.24 9.08 9.28
C LEU A 59 -4.00 8.32 8.88
N ASP A 60 -3.17 7.88 9.86
CA ASP A 60 -1.92 7.22 9.49
C ASP A 60 -2.17 5.83 8.89
N GLY A 61 -1.09 5.26 8.33
CA GLY A 61 -1.19 3.99 7.61
C GLY A 61 -1.57 2.82 8.49
N TYR A 62 -1.20 2.82 9.77
CA TYR A 62 -1.59 1.76 10.68
C TYR A 62 -3.10 1.75 10.89
N GLU A 63 -3.66 2.92 11.17
CA GLU A 63 -5.09 3.02 11.41
C GLU A 63 -5.89 2.76 10.13
N ALA A 64 -5.40 3.27 9.00
CA ALA A 64 -6.05 3.01 7.72
C ALA A 64 -6.10 1.51 7.44
N THR A 65 -4.98 0.81 7.70
CA THR A 65 -4.93 -0.63 7.50
C THR A 65 -5.90 -1.36 8.43
N ARG A 66 -5.97 -0.95 9.70
CA ARG A 66 -6.91 -1.57 10.63
C ARG A 66 -8.34 -1.44 10.16
N ARG A 67 -8.71 -0.27 9.63
CA ARG A 67 -10.07 -0.04 9.12
C ARG A 67 -10.36 -0.90 7.89
N ILE A 68 -9.38 -1.02 7.00
CA ILE A 68 -9.54 -1.86 5.82
C ILE A 68 -9.69 -3.33 6.22
N LYS A 69 -8.86 -3.79 7.14
CA LYS A 69 -8.90 -5.20 7.57
C LYS A 69 -10.11 -5.52 8.44
N ALA A 70 -10.72 -4.50 9.05
CA ALA A 70 -11.94 -4.69 9.83
C ALA A 70 -13.19 -4.78 8.95
N ASP A 71 -13.10 -4.38 7.69
CA ASP A 71 -14.23 -4.40 6.76
C ASP A 71 -14.24 -5.77 6.05
N PRO A 72 -15.27 -6.60 6.26
CA PRO A 72 -15.30 -7.93 5.64
C PRO A 72 -15.19 -7.91 4.12
N ALA A 73 -15.64 -6.84 3.48
CA ALA A 73 -15.59 -6.72 2.03
C ALA A 73 -14.15 -6.44 1.54
N LEU A 74 -13.29 -5.94 2.42
CA LEU A 74 -11.94 -5.51 2.05
C LEU A 74 -10.83 -6.31 2.73
N SER A 75 -11.16 -7.09 3.74
CA SER A 75 -10.15 -7.73 4.59
C SER A 75 -9.27 -8.71 3.83
N HIS A 76 -9.72 -9.21 2.68
CA HIS A 76 -8.96 -10.14 1.85
C HIS A 76 -7.89 -9.45 1.00
N ILE A 77 -7.94 -8.12 0.86
CA ILE A 77 -7.01 -7.39 -0.01
C ILE A 77 -5.65 -7.30 0.69
N PRO A 78 -4.56 -7.76 0.05
CA PRO A 78 -3.23 -7.64 0.66
C PRO A 78 -2.85 -6.18 0.83
N VAL A 79 -2.30 -5.84 2.00
CA VAL A 79 -1.79 -4.51 2.29
C VAL A 79 -0.29 -4.63 2.56
N ILE A 80 0.51 -3.95 1.75
CA ILE A 80 1.96 -3.88 1.93
C ILE A 80 2.28 -2.51 2.50
N ALA A 81 2.84 -2.47 3.71
CA ALA A 81 3.26 -1.23 4.34
C ALA A 81 4.55 -0.73 3.70
N VAL A 82 4.63 0.57 3.46
CA VAL A 82 5.84 1.21 2.96
C VAL A 82 6.30 2.17 4.05
N THR A 83 7.50 1.95 4.62
CA THR A 83 7.90 2.65 5.82
C THR A 83 9.38 3.04 5.81
N SER A 84 9.69 4.20 6.38
CA SER A 84 11.06 4.65 6.59
C SER A 84 11.64 4.14 7.92
N TYR A 85 10.84 3.47 8.72
CA TYR A 85 11.21 3.11 10.10
C TYR A 85 11.43 1.62 10.30
N ALA A 86 11.92 0.92 9.28
CA ALA A 86 12.07 -0.53 9.33
C ALA A 86 12.93 -1.03 10.48
N LEU A 87 13.88 -0.20 10.96
CA LEU A 87 14.82 -0.62 11.98
C LEU A 87 14.37 -0.34 13.40
N SER A 88 13.22 0.27 13.60
CA SER A 88 12.76 0.68 14.94
C SER A 88 11.57 -0.11 15.43
N GLY A 89 11.43 -1.36 15.01
CA GLY A 89 10.34 -2.21 15.48
C GLY A 89 9.05 -2.04 14.71
N ASP A 90 9.08 -1.32 13.61
CA ASP A 90 7.88 -1.05 12.82
C ASP A 90 7.30 -2.33 12.20
N GLU A 91 8.14 -3.33 11.97
CA GLU A 91 7.62 -4.56 11.40
C GLU A 91 6.55 -5.18 12.29
N ALA A 92 6.80 -5.19 13.61
CA ALA A 92 5.82 -5.71 14.56
C ALA A 92 4.55 -4.88 14.54
N LYS A 93 4.69 -3.54 14.45
CA LYS A 93 3.54 -2.65 14.40
C LYS A 93 2.73 -2.85 13.11
N THR A 94 3.42 -3.03 11.98
CA THR A 94 2.70 -3.24 10.71
C THR A 94 1.92 -4.54 10.74
N ARG A 95 2.50 -5.58 11.31
CA ARG A 95 1.79 -6.86 11.45
C ARG A 95 0.61 -6.75 12.38
N ALA A 96 0.78 -6.04 13.50
CA ALA A 96 -0.29 -5.86 14.47
C ALA A 96 -1.46 -5.09 13.86
N ALA A 97 -1.19 -4.18 12.93
CA ALA A 97 -2.24 -3.43 12.24
C ALA A 97 -2.94 -4.26 11.16
N GLY A 98 -2.38 -5.40 10.78
CA GLY A 98 -2.97 -6.28 9.79
C GLY A 98 -2.31 -6.24 8.42
N CYS A 99 -1.14 -5.58 8.30
CA CYS A 99 -0.41 -5.57 7.03
C CYS A 99 0.09 -6.97 6.70
N ASP A 100 0.04 -7.32 5.44
CA ASP A 100 0.45 -8.63 4.96
C ASP A 100 1.93 -8.69 4.62
N GLY A 101 2.54 -7.53 4.38
CA GLY A 101 3.96 -7.43 4.12
C GLY A 101 4.44 -6.01 4.33
N TYR A 102 5.75 -5.77 4.19
CA TYR A 102 6.24 -4.40 4.24
C TYR A 102 7.51 -4.25 3.41
N VAL A 103 7.76 -3.00 2.99
CA VAL A 103 8.93 -2.61 2.23
C VAL A 103 9.52 -1.39 2.91
N ALA A 104 10.83 -1.43 3.16
CA ALA A 104 11.53 -0.31 3.80
C ALA A 104 11.92 0.73 2.76
N LYS A 105 11.78 2.01 3.10
CA LYS A 105 12.30 3.10 2.28
C LYS A 105 13.74 3.38 2.68
N PRO A 106 14.61 3.74 1.75
CA PRO A 106 14.38 3.73 0.31
C PRO A 106 14.40 2.30 -0.25
N PHE A 107 13.59 2.06 -1.27
CA PHE A 107 13.57 0.76 -1.91
C PHE A 107 13.96 0.90 -3.38
N SER A 108 14.47 -0.18 -3.97
CA SER A 108 14.71 -0.21 -5.41
C SER A 108 13.43 -0.63 -6.11
N PRO A 109 13.27 -0.27 -7.40
CA PRO A 109 12.13 -0.76 -8.16
C PRO A 109 12.01 -2.28 -8.14
N ARG A 110 13.15 -2.98 -8.20
CA ARG A 110 13.15 -4.43 -8.18
C ARG A 110 12.61 -4.98 -6.86
N GLN A 111 12.98 -4.36 -5.74
CA GLN A 111 12.51 -4.80 -4.43
C GLN A 111 11.00 -4.63 -4.30
N LEU A 112 10.48 -3.50 -4.75
CA LEU A 112 9.04 -3.25 -4.67
C LEU A 112 8.27 -4.22 -5.56
N LEU A 113 8.71 -4.40 -6.80
CA LEU A 113 8.02 -5.31 -7.72
C LEU A 113 8.08 -6.75 -7.23
N ALA A 114 9.21 -7.16 -6.66
CA ALA A 114 9.32 -8.51 -6.11
C ALA A 114 8.32 -8.73 -4.97
N LYS A 115 8.20 -7.74 -4.09
CA LYS A 115 7.25 -7.84 -2.98
C LYS A 115 5.81 -7.91 -3.49
N ILE A 116 5.47 -7.09 -4.47
CA ILE A 116 4.13 -7.11 -5.05
C ILE A 116 3.83 -8.48 -5.65
N ARG A 117 4.79 -9.08 -6.35
CA ARG A 117 4.59 -10.37 -7.00
C ARG A 117 4.40 -11.51 -6.02
N GLU A 118 4.83 -11.35 -4.76
CA GLU A 118 4.55 -12.35 -3.75
C GLU A 118 3.04 -12.47 -3.49
N PHE A 119 2.29 -11.40 -3.70
CA PHE A 119 0.86 -11.35 -3.45
C PHE A 119 0.05 -11.38 -4.75
N LEU A 120 0.64 -10.94 -5.85
CA LEU A 120 0.02 -10.94 -7.18
C LEU A 120 0.96 -11.64 -8.14
N PRO A 121 1.04 -12.97 -8.09
CA PRO A 121 2.09 -13.72 -8.78
C PRO A 121 1.96 -13.76 -10.29
N GLU A 122 1.03 -13.07 -10.84
CA GLU A 122 0.87 -13.11 -12.27
C GLU A 122 1.50 -11.90 -12.93
#